data_4f44553bf50c55d61a39203190930b8e
#
_entry.id   4f44553bf50c55d61a39203190930b8e
#
_cell.length_a   1.000
_cell.length_b   1.000
_cell.length_c   1.000
_cell.angle_alpha   90.00
_cell.angle_beta   90.00
_cell.angle_gamma   90.00
#
_symmetry.space_group_name_H-M   'P 1'
#
loop_
_entity.id
_entity.type
_entity.pdbx_description
1 polymer ?
#
loop_
_entity_poly.entity_id
_entity_poly.type
_entity_poly.pdbx_seq_one_letter_code
_entity_poly.pdbx_strand_id
1 'polypeptide(L)'
;SMRTARSGGAFIGCSNYPECRYTRPFGPPDPEAEASAIPPDGKLLGEDAGDEIRIFKGRFGPYAQRGAATEETPKPPRQSIPKEWEPEAVTLEQAVRLLDLPRLIGPHPEDGVNVWANIGRYGPYLKHAETTSDRGGTNANLEGLEDVWTVGMNHAVQLLAEKVASRGSRGKAATPVRELGEHPQAGGPVNIYDGKYGPYVKWEKLNATIPDTITPEDLTLAQAVDL
;
A
#
# COMPACT_ATOMS: atom_id res chain seq x y z
N SER A 1 -9.14 35.68 -7.95
CA SER A 1 -8.08 36.39 -7.20
C SER A 1 -6.80 35.54 -7.18
N MET A 2 -5.64 36.22 -7.21
CA MET A 2 -4.34 35.57 -7.11
C MET A 2 -4.08 35.17 -5.65
N ARG A 3 -3.62 33.96 -5.40
CA ARG A 3 -3.32 33.41 -4.07
C ARG A 3 -2.00 32.62 -4.12
N THR A 4 -1.36 32.46 -2.98
CA THR A 4 -0.13 31.67 -2.85
C THR A 4 -0.46 30.34 -2.19
N ALA A 5 0.00 29.23 -2.79
CA ALA A 5 -0.14 27.90 -2.22
C ALA A 5 0.83 27.71 -1.02
N ARG A 6 0.51 26.79 -0.11
CA ARG A 6 1.41 26.43 1.01
C ARG A 6 2.78 25.92 0.54
N SER A 7 2.87 25.40 -0.67
CA SER A 7 4.10 24.95 -1.33
C SER A 7 4.91 26.05 -2.02
N GLY A 8 4.50 27.34 -1.90
CA GLY A 8 5.25 28.50 -2.42
C GLY A 8 4.90 28.92 -3.85
N GLY A 9 4.01 28.22 -4.57
CA GLY A 9 3.58 28.60 -5.92
C GLY A 9 2.41 29.56 -5.93
N ALA A 10 2.38 30.55 -6.85
CA ALA A 10 1.23 31.42 -7.06
C ALA A 10 0.17 30.70 -7.93
N PHE A 11 -1.10 30.90 -7.61
CA PHE A 11 -2.23 30.38 -8.39
C PHE A 11 -3.37 31.39 -8.45
N ILE A 12 -4.21 31.28 -9.47
CA ILE A 12 -5.42 32.06 -9.59
C ILE A 12 -6.58 31.21 -9.05
N GLY A 13 -7.20 31.67 -7.98
CA GLY A 13 -8.41 31.06 -7.41
C GLY A 13 -9.66 31.87 -7.75
N CYS A 14 -10.81 31.22 -7.84
CA CYS A 14 -12.09 31.91 -7.98
C CYS A 14 -12.33 32.81 -6.77
N SER A 15 -12.83 34.04 -7.02
CA SER A 15 -13.18 34.99 -5.94
C SER A 15 -14.40 34.55 -5.15
N ASN A 16 -15.22 33.65 -5.72
CA ASN A 16 -16.43 33.11 -5.08
C ASN A 16 -16.16 31.83 -4.26
N TYR A 17 -14.96 31.69 -3.71
CA TYR A 17 -14.63 30.60 -2.77
C TYR A 17 -15.36 30.85 -1.44
N PRO A 18 -15.98 29.86 -0.79
CA PRO A 18 -15.87 28.39 -1.02
C PRO A 18 -16.86 27.77 -2.00
N GLU A 19 -17.81 28.52 -2.56
CA GLU A 19 -18.84 28.02 -3.49
C GLU A 19 -18.24 27.58 -4.81
N CYS A 20 -17.29 28.35 -5.34
CA CYS A 20 -16.51 27.98 -6.52
C CYS A 20 -15.08 27.61 -6.12
N ARG A 21 -14.68 26.36 -6.36
CA ARG A 21 -13.34 25.84 -6.04
C ARG A 21 -12.39 25.84 -7.23
N TYR A 22 -12.70 26.60 -8.29
CA TYR A 22 -11.86 26.67 -9.47
C TYR A 22 -10.50 27.30 -9.13
N THR A 23 -9.43 26.64 -9.53
CA THR A 23 -8.04 27.12 -9.40
C THR A 23 -7.24 26.81 -10.66
N ARG A 24 -6.34 27.72 -11.06
CA ARG A 24 -5.36 27.46 -12.11
C ARG A 24 -3.98 27.99 -11.71
N PRO A 25 -2.87 27.45 -12.22
CA PRO A 25 -1.54 28.01 -12.02
C PRO A 25 -1.46 29.46 -12.53
N PHE A 26 -0.62 30.26 -11.90
CA PHE A 26 -0.32 31.61 -12.36
C PHE A 26 0.84 31.54 -13.37
N GLY A 27 0.57 31.83 -14.61
CA GLY A 27 1.54 31.82 -15.71
C GLY A 27 0.83 31.60 -17.06
N PRO A 28 1.51 31.82 -18.19
CA PRO A 28 1.02 31.36 -19.46
C PRO A 28 0.83 29.84 -19.40
N PRO A 29 -0.22 29.28 -19.99
CA PRO A 29 -0.38 27.83 -20.07
C PRO A 29 0.82 27.27 -20.83
N ASP A 30 1.45 26.26 -20.23
CA ASP A 30 2.50 25.51 -20.90
C ASP A 30 1.82 24.62 -21.96
N PRO A 31 2.03 24.88 -23.25
CA PRO A 31 1.33 24.12 -24.30
C PRO A 31 1.67 22.63 -24.28
N GLU A 32 2.83 22.24 -23.77
CA GLU A 32 3.19 20.84 -23.58
C GLU A 32 2.46 20.24 -22.37
N ALA A 33 2.28 21.01 -21.29
CA ALA A 33 1.54 20.58 -20.11
C ALA A 33 0.03 20.48 -20.36
N GLU A 34 -0.53 21.34 -21.25
CA GLU A 34 -1.95 21.22 -21.68
C GLU A 34 -2.16 20.06 -22.66
N ALA A 35 -1.20 19.80 -23.55
CA ALA A 35 -1.27 18.67 -24.48
C ALA A 35 -1.11 17.32 -23.77
N SER A 36 -0.39 17.27 -22.68
CA SER A 36 -0.18 16.07 -21.84
C SER A 36 -1.22 15.92 -20.74
N ALA A 37 -2.03 16.95 -20.44
CA ALA A 37 -3.04 16.87 -19.38
C ALA A 37 -4.19 15.93 -19.77
N ILE A 38 -4.48 14.96 -18.88
CA ILE A 38 -5.69 14.12 -19.01
C ILE A 38 -6.92 15.04 -18.90
N PRO A 39 -7.78 15.14 -19.96
CA PRO A 39 -8.94 16.00 -19.92
C PRO A 39 -9.95 15.59 -18.83
N PRO A 40 -10.83 16.49 -18.38
CA PRO A 40 -11.85 16.17 -17.38
C PRO A 40 -12.77 15.02 -17.80
N ASP A 41 -13.04 14.90 -19.11
CA ASP A 41 -13.87 13.85 -19.71
C ASP A 41 -13.12 12.54 -19.94
N GLY A 42 -11.84 12.48 -19.50
CA GLY A 42 -10.94 11.35 -19.67
C GLY A 42 -10.30 11.29 -21.05
N LYS A 43 -9.06 10.82 -21.09
CA LYS A 43 -8.33 10.54 -22.33
C LYS A 43 -8.82 9.22 -22.91
N LEU A 44 -9.43 9.25 -24.10
CA LEU A 44 -9.82 8.04 -24.83
C LEU A 44 -8.56 7.33 -25.34
N LEU A 45 -8.41 6.03 -25.02
CA LEU A 45 -7.35 5.17 -25.53
C LEU A 45 -7.83 4.36 -26.75
N GLY A 46 -9.10 3.97 -26.77
CA GLY A 46 -9.70 3.13 -27.79
C GLY A 46 -10.91 2.37 -27.26
N GLU A 47 -11.29 1.31 -27.94
CA GLU A 47 -12.39 0.43 -27.58
C GLU A 47 -11.90 -1.01 -27.35
N ASP A 48 -12.49 -1.69 -26.39
CA ASP A 48 -12.27 -3.11 -26.12
C ASP A 48 -13.63 -3.78 -25.83
N ALA A 49 -13.91 -4.86 -26.55
CA ALA A 49 -15.19 -5.60 -26.47
C ALA A 49 -16.47 -4.76 -26.65
N GLY A 50 -16.38 -3.59 -27.33
CA GLY A 50 -17.49 -2.66 -27.55
C GLY A 50 -17.61 -1.55 -26.48
N ASP A 51 -16.73 -1.54 -25.49
CA ASP A 51 -16.66 -0.50 -24.47
C ASP A 51 -15.46 0.44 -24.71
N GLU A 52 -15.68 1.74 -24.52
CA GLU A 52 -14.60 2.72 -24.56
C GLU A 52 -13.68 2.57 -23.35
N ILE A 53 -12.38 2.55 -23.61
CA ILE A 53 -11.34 2.58 -22.57
C ILE A 53 -10.80 3.99 -22.43
N ARG A 54 -10.96 4.58 -21.25
CA ARG A 54 -10.54 5.95 -20.95
C ARG A 54 -9.66 6.02 -19.71
N ILE A 55 -8.73 6.98 -19.69
CA ILE A 55 -7.96 7.33 -18.50
C ILE A 55 -8.55 8.61 -17.89
N PHE A 56 -8.79 8.58 -16.61
CA PHE A 56 -9.26 9.72 -15.82
C PHE A 56 -8.26 10.09 -14.74
N LYS A 57 -8.28 11.35 -14.32
CA LYS A 57 -7.57 11.83 -13.16
C LYS A 57 -8.49 11.88 -11.94
N GLY A 58 -8.35 10.91 -11.04
CA GLY A 58 -9.16 10.81 -9.84
C GLY A 58 -8.51 11.42 -8.59
N ARG A 59 -9.28 11.45 -7.49
CA ARG A 59 -8.82 11.94 -6.17
C ARG A 59 -7.60 11.17 -5.64
N PHE A 60 -7.49 9.89 -5.99
CA PHE A 60 -6.43 8.99 -5.51
C PHE A 60 -5.33 8.74 -6.56
N GLY A 61 -5.35 9.48 -7.66
CA GLY A 61 -4.44 9.33 -8.78
C GLY A 61 -5.15 8.97 -10.07
N PRO A 62 -4.40 8.80 -11.16
CA PRO A 62 -4.95 8.42 -12.45
C PRO A 62 -5.45 6.97 -12.43
N TYR A 63 -6.53 6.70 -13.18
CA TYR A 63 -7.11 5.37 -13.31
C TYR A 63 -7.65 5.14 -14.72
N ALA A 64 -7.62 3.89 -15.16
CA ALA A 64 -8.29 3.43 -16.37
C ALA A 64 -9.72 2.98 -16.04
N GLN A 65 -10.65 3.21 -16.95
CA GLN A 65 -12.05 2.82 -16.84
C GLN A 65 -12.52 2.22 -18.15
N ARG A 66 -13.31 1.14 -18.06
CA ARG A 66 -13.98 0.49 -19.19
C ARG A 66 -15.46 0.91 -19.20
N GLY A 67 -15.89 1.54 -20.29
CA GLY A 67 -17.24 2.03 -20.47
C GLY A 67 -17.58 3.28 -19.66
N ALA A 68 -18.72 3.87 -19.97
CA ALA A 68 -19.28 5.01 -19.25
C ALA A 68 -20.13 4.54 -18.06
N ALA A 69 -20.30 5.40 -17.07
CA ALA A 69 -21.29 5.17 -16.03
C ALA A 69 -22.70 5.33 -16.63
N THR A 70 -23.51 4.29 -16.56
CA THR A 70 -24.91 4.26 -17.02
C THR A 70 -25.84 3.93 -15.86
N GLU A 71 -27.14 4.04 -16.04
CA GLU A 71 -28.11 3.62 -15.02
C GLU A 71 -28.02 2.12 -14.73
N GLU A 72 -27.67 1.30 -15.72
CA GLU A 72 -27.47 -0.14 -15.57
C GLU A 72 -26.13 -0.47 -14.92
N THR A 73 -25.08 0.31 -15.22
CA THR A 73 -23.72 0.13 -14.69
C THR A 73 -23.24 1.42 -14.02
N PRO A 74 -23.75 1.77 -12.84
CA PRO A 74 -23.40 3.01 -12.14
C PRO A 74 -21.93 3.06 -11.68
N LYS A 75 -21.26 1.90 -11.63
CA LYS A 75 -19.85 1.75 -11.27
C LYS A 75 -19.14 0.90 -12.30
N PRO A 76 -18.74 1.47 -13.44
CA PRO A 76 -18.00 0.74 -14.45
C PRO A 76 -16.67 0.21 -13.90
N PRO A 77 -16.14 -0.88 -14.47
CA PRO A 77 -14.84 -1.43 -14.09
C PRO A 77 -13.75 -0.37 -14.20
N ARG A 78 -12.96 -0.21 -13.14
CA ARG A 78 -11.88 0.76 -13.08
C ARG A 78 -10.72 0.23 -12.26
N GLN A 79 -9.51 0.58 -12.68
CA GLN A 79 -8.28 0.20 -12.01
C GLN A 79 -7.31 1.38 -11.97
N SER A 80 -6.66 1.59 -10.83
CA SER A 80 -5.65 2.64 -10.69
C SER A 80 -4.43 2.34 -11.56
N ILE A 81 -3.91 3.35 -12.24
CA ILE A 81 -2.67 3.23 -12.99
C ILE A 81 -1.51 3.15 -12.00
N PRO A 82 -0.61 2.17 -12.16
CA PRO A 82 0.59 2.06 -11.33
C PRO A 82 1.43 3.33 -11.39
N LYS A 83 2.10 3.68 -10.29
CA LYS A 83 2.95 4.87 -10.21
C LYS A 83 4.18 4.82 -11.13
N GLU A 84 4.55 3.62 -11.54
CA GLU A 84 5.67 3.35 -12.44
C GLU A 84 5.32 3.66 -13.90
N TRP A 85 4.04 3.79 -14.21
CA TRP A 85 3.57 4.12 -15.56
C TRP A 85 3.21 5.61 -15.64
N GLU A 86 3.64 6.23 -16.73
CA GLU A 86 3.19 7.58 -17.07
C GLU A 86 1.77 7.52 -17.65
N PRO A 87 0.77 8.14 -17.01
CA PRO A 87 -0.64 8.00 -17.41
C PRO A 87 -0.91 8.45 -18.85
N GLU A 88 -0.08 9.37 -19.34
CA GLU A 88 -0.20 9.94 -20.67
C GLU A 88 0.38 8.99 -21.74
N ALA A 89 1.33 8.13 -21.36
CA ALA A 89 1.97 7.15 -22.22
C ALA A 89 1.30 5.77 -22.21
N VAL A 90 0.29 5.56 -21.34
CA VAL A 90 -0.43 4.28 -21.25
C VAL A 90 -1.11 3.95 -22.57
N THR A 91 -0.82 2.77 -23.10
CA THR A 91 -1.45 2.24 -24.31
C THR A 91 -2.79 1.56 -24.02
N LEU A 92 -3.61 1.37 -25.05
CA LEU A 92 -4.88 0.63 -24.94
C LEU A 92 -4.65 -0.79 -24.38
N GLU A 93 -3.66 -1.51 -24.92
CA GLU A 93 -3.33 -2.87 -24.48
C GLU A 93 -2.96 -2.93 -22.99
N GLN A 94 -2.15 -2.00 -22.51
CA GLN A 94 -1.80 -1.90 -21.09
C GLN A 94 -3.01 -1.59 -20.22
N ALA A 95 -3.90 -0.71 -20.67
CA ALA A 95 -5.13 -0.37 -19.95
C ALA A 95 -6.10 -1.56 -19.87
N VAL A 96 -6.26 -2.31 -20.94
CA VAL A 96 -7.10 -3.53 -20.97
C VAL A 96 -6.54 -4.57 -20.00
N ARG A 97 -5.25 -4.88 -20.08
CA ARG A 97 -4.59 -5.82 -19.15
C ARG A 97 -4.73 -5.38 -17.68
N LEU A 98 -4.72 -4.08 -17.43
CA LEU A 98 -4.91 -3.52 -16.10
C LEU A 98 -6.36 -3.69 -15.62
N LEU A 99 -7.35 -3.50 -16.51
CA LEU A 99 -8.78 -3.61 -16.21
C LEU A 99 -9.25 -5.05 -16.04
N ASP A 100 -8.48 -6.02 -16.55
CA ASP A 100 -8.72 -7.46 -16.34
C ASP A 100 -8.27 -7.96 -14.96
N LEU A 101 -7.71 -7.06 -14.15
CA LEU A 101 -7.42 -7.35 -12.74
C LEU A 101 -8.71 -7.17 -11.88
N PRO A 102 -8.86 -7.97 -10.83
CA PRO A 102 -7.95 -8.99 -10.29
C PRO A 102 -7.95 -10.28 -11.13
N ARG A 103 -6.74 -10.83 -11.38
CA ARG A 103 -6.56 -12.08 -12.10
C ARG A 103 -6.61 -13.27 -11.14
N LEU A 104 -7.49 -14.23 -11.42
CA LEU A 104 -7.50 -15.50 -10.70
C LEU A 104 -6.33 -16.36 -11.19
N ILE A 105 -5.44 -16.77 -10.27
CA ILE A 105 -4.35 -17.72 -10.54
C ILE A 105 -4.90 -19.15 -10.46
N GLY A 106 -5.75 -19.41 -9.46
CA GLY A 106 -6.39 -20.70 -9.23
C GLY A 106 -6.58 -21.01 -7.75
N PRO A 107 -7.07 -22.20 -7.40
CA PRO A 107 -7.22 -22.65 -6.02
C PRO A 107 -5.86 -23.02 -5.42
N HIS A 108 -5.63 -22.65 -4.16
CA HIS A 108 -4.43 -23.03 -3.42
C HIS A 108 -4.41 -24.54 -3.17
N PRO A 109 -3.27 -25.22 -3.38
CA PRO A 109 -3.21 -26.70 -3.34
C PRO A 109 -3.49 -27.32 -1.98
N GLU A 110 -3.33 -26.58 -0.88
CA GLU A 110 -3.52 -27.12 0.47
C GLU A 110 -4.96 -27.00 0.98
N ASP A 111 -5.65 -25.92 0.67
CA ASP A 111 -6.97 -25.61 1.25
C ASP A 111 -8.06 -25.35 0.20
N GLY A 112 -7.69 -25.26 -1.09
CA GLY A 112 -8.63 -25.02 -2.18
C GLY A 112 -9.14 -23.60 -2.29
N VAL A 113 -8.71 -22.69 -1.41
CA VAL A 113 -9.11 -21.26 -1.43
C VAL A 113 -8.44 -20.55 -2.58
N ASN A 114 -9.14 -19.64 -3.23
CA ASN A 114 -8.65 -18.95 -4.41
C ASN A 114 -7.44 -18.04 -4.12
N VAL A 115 -6.50 -18.03 -5.07
CA VAL A 115 -5.37 -17.11 -5.09
C VAL A 115 -5.54 -16.13 -6.25
N TRP A 116 -5.52 -14.86 -5.93
CA TRP A 116 -5.71 -13.74 -6.86
C TRP A 116 -4.44 -12.90 -6.95
N ALA A 117 -4.13 -12.41 -8.14
CA ALA A 117 -3.13 -11.38 -8.35
C ALA A 117 -3.80 -10.04 -8.66
N ASN A 118 -3.35 -8.96 -8.03
CA ASN A 118 -3.93 -7.64 -8.20
C ASN A 118 -2.88 -6.54 -7.94
N ILE A 119 -3.22 -5.31 -8.30
CA ILE A 119 -2.45 -4.10 -8.00
C ILE A 119 -3.25 -3.25 -7.01
N GLY A 120 -2.64 -2.92 -5.91
CA GLY A 120 -3.24 -2.11 -4.86
C GLY A 120 -2.47 -0.81 -4.60
N ARG A 121 -2.89 -0.09 -3.56
CA ARG A 121 -2.27 1.18 -3.14
C ARG A 121 -0.77 1.07 -2.85
N TYR A 122 -0.33 -0.10 -2.40
CA TYR A 122 1.05 -0.38 -2.00
C TYR A 122 1.85 -1.15 -3.06
N GLY A 123 1.32 -1.29 -4.26
CA GLY A 123 1.92 -2.02 -5.37
C GLY A 123 1.23 -3.34 -5.67
N PRO A 124 1.87 -4.19 -6.48
CA PRO A 124 1.37 -5.50 -6.86
C PRO A 124 1.35 -6.47 -5.68
N TYR A 125 0.32 -7.30 -5.60
CA TYR A 125 0.16 -8.25 -4.50
C TYR A 125 -0.64 -9.49 -4.90
N LEU A 126 -0.42 -10.57 -4.16
CA LEU A 126 -1.25 -11.76 -4.16
C LEU A 126 -2.25 -11.69 -3.02
N LYS A 127 -3.44 -12.22 -3.24
CA LYS A 127 -4.47 -12.38 -2.22
C LYS A 127 -4.97 -13.81 -2.21
N HIS A 128 -4.86 -14.45 -1.05
CA HIS A 128 -5.38 -15.77 -0.77
C HIS A 128 -6.68 -15.61 0.01
N ALA A 129 -7.80 -15.69 -0.67
CA ALA A 129 -9.15 -15.50 -0.14
C ALA A 129 -10.21 -16.03 -1.12
N GLU A 130 -11.39 -16.38 -0.64
CA GLU A 130 -12.52 -16.84 -1.47
C GLU A 130 -12.84 -15.82 -2.57
N THR A 131 -12.92 -14.56 -2.21
CA THR A 131 -13.17 -13.46 -3.12
C THR A 131 -12.17 -12.32 -2.94
N THR A 132 -12.04 -11.46 -3.94
CA THR A 132 -11.17 -10.29 -3.88
C THR A 132 -11.66 -9.22 -2.92
N SER A 133 -12.94 -9.19 -2.60
CA SER A 133 -13.58 -8.25 -1.67
C SER A 133 -13.47 -8.66 -0.21
N ASP A 134 -13.10 -9.91 0.09
CA ASP A 134 -12.97 -10.39 1.46
C ASP A 134 -11.93 -9.57 2.23
N ARG A 135 -12.30 -9.14 3.44
CA ARG A 135 -11.37 -8.41 4.32
C ARG A 135 -10.38 -9.33 5.02
N GLY A 136 -10.68 -10.63 5.07
CA GLY A 136 -9.81 -11.67 5.60
C GLY A 136 -8.80 -12.16 4.57
N GLY A 137 -8.09 -13.24 4.93
CA GLY A 137 -7.11 -13.89 4.08
C GLY A 137 -5.69 -13.36 4.24
N THR A 138 -4.80 -13.94 3.46
CA THR A 138 -3.37 -13.58 3.48
C THR A 138 -3.03 -12.81 2.22
N ASN A 139 -2.32 -11.68 2.38
CA ASN A 139 -1.78 -10.91 1.27
C ASN A 139 -0.26 -11.02 1.29
N ALA A 140 0.36 -11.32 0.14
CA ALA A 140 1.79 -11.29 -0.09
C ALA A 140 2.12 -10.29 -1.20
N ASN A 141 3.15 -9.47 -1.03
CA ASN A 141 3.56 -8.53 -2.05
C ASN A 141 4.32 -9.26 -3.16
N LEU A 142 4.14 -8.82 -4.39
CA LEU A 142 4.97 -9.17 -5.53
C LEU A 142 6.11 -8.15 -5.66
N GLU A 143 7.23 -8.56 -6.23
CA GLU A 143 8.40 -7.70 -6.38
C GLU A 143 8.25 -6.76 -7.57
N GLY A 144 7.78 -7.27 -8.69
CA GLY A 144 7.61 -6.53 -9.94
C GLY A 144 6.15 -6.34 -10.34
N LEU A 145 5.89 -5.26 -11.07
CA LEU A 145 4.57 -4.99 -11.63
C LEU A 145 4.15 -6.07 -12.63
N GLU A 146 5.08 -6.55 -13.46
CA GLU A 146 4.84 -7.59 -14.47
C GLU A 146 4.50 -8.95 -13.85
N ASP A 147 4.93 -9.19 -12.62
CA ASP A 147 4.65 -10.44 -11.90
C ASP A 147 3.14 -10.67 -11.71
N VAL A 148 2.33 -9.60 -11.67
CA VAL A 148 0.88 -9.71 -11.57
C VAL A 148 0.28 -10.55 -12.68
N TRP A 149 0.85 -10.45 -13.89
CA TRP A 149 0.37 -11.18 -15.07
C TRP A 149 1.10 -12.51 -15.31
N THR A 150 2.32 -12.65 -14.82
CA THR A 150 3.19 -13.80 -15.09
C THR A 150 3.27 -14.81 -13.94
N VAL A 151 2.98 -14.39 -12.71
CA VAL A 151 3.06 -15.27 -11.54
C VAL A 151 2.20 -16.52 -11.70
N GLY A 152 2.83 -17.68 -11.51
CA GLY A 152 2.17 -18.99 -11.48
C GLY A 152 1.89 -19.45 -10.05
N MET A 153 1.08 -20.52 -9.92
CA MET A 153 0.63 -21.03 -8.61
C MET A 153 1.80 -21.41 -7.69
N ASN A 154 2.84 -22.08 -8.20
CA ASN A 154 3.97 -22.52 -7.38
C ASN A 154 4.68 -21.35 -6.68
N HIS A 155 4.94 -20.28 -7.42
CA HIS A 155 5.57 -19.06 -6.88
C HIS A 155 4.61 -18.32 -5.94
N ALA A 156 3.33 -18.28 -6.28
CA ALA A 156 2.31 -17.67 -5.43
C ALA A 156 2.21 -18.36 -4.06
N VAL A 157 2.19 -19.69 -4.03
CA VAL A 157 2.18 -20.49 -2.80
C VAL A 157 3.41 -20.24 -1.95
N GLN A 158 4.60 -20.19 -2.57
CA GLN A 158 5.85 -19.88 -1.88
C GLN A 158 5.78 -18.51 -1.19
N LEU A 159 5.41 -17.45 -1.91
CA LEU A 159 5.31 -16.10 -1.36
C LEU A 159 4.27 -15.99 -0.23
N LEU A 160 3.15 -16.70 -0.37
CA LEU A 160 2.13 -16.76 0.68
C LEU A 160 2.65 -17.49 1.93
N ALA A 161 3.36 -18.61 1.76
CA ALA A 161 3.96 -19.36 2.87
C ALA A 161 5.03 -18.52 3.61
N GLU A 162 5.91 -17.83 2.89
CA GLU A 162 6.89 -16.90 3.46
C GLU A 162 6.21 -15.78 4.26
N LYS A 163 5.10 -15.25 3.75
CA LYS A 163 4.32 -14.22 4.43
C LYS A 163 3.70 -14.72 5.73
N VAL A 164 3.15 -15.94 5.72
CA VAL A 164 2.60 -16.58 6.93
C VAL A 164 3.71 -16.83 7.94
N ALA A 165 4.86 -17.37 7.52
CA ALA A 165 6.01 -17.60 8.38
C ALA A 165 6.54 -16.30 9.01
N SER A 166 6.61 -15.21 8.24
CA SER A 166 7.03 -13.91 8.74
C SER A 166 6.03 -13.26 9.71
N ARG A 167 4.72 -13.55 9.57
CA ARG A 167 3.69 -13.15 10.54
C ARG A 167 3.82 -13.93 11.85
N GLY A 168 4.10 -15.24 11.77
CA GLY A 168 4.36 -16.07 12.95
C GLY A 168 5.60 -15.63 13.73
N SER A 169 6.61 -15.08 13.06
CA SER A 169 7.80 -14.52 13.71
C SER A 169 7.53 -13.18 14.43
N ARG A 170 6.57 -12.38 13.98
CA ARG A 170 6.17 -11.14 14.68
C ARG A 170 5.31 -11.38 15.92
N GLY A 171 4.74 -12.56 16.06
CA GLY A 171 3.96 -12.98 17.23
C GLY A 171 4.72 -13.90 18.19
N LYS A 172 5.89 -14.40 17.82
CA LYS A 172 6.78 -15.06 18.77
C LYS A 172 7.27 -13.98 19.72
N ALA A 173 6.95 -14.13 21.00
CA ALA A 173 7.58 -13.35 22.05
C ALA A 173 9.09 -13.37 21.76
N ALA A 174 9.70 -12.21 21.61
CA ALA A 174 11.14 -12.12 21.39
C ALA A 174 11.79 -12.98 22.46
N THR A 175 12.71 -13.85 22.06
CA THR A 175 13.46 -14.64 23.05
C THR A 175 14.30 -13.65 23.85
N PRO A 176 14.25 -13.66 25.17
CA PRO A 176 15.05 -12.74 25.95
C PRO A 176 16.54 -13.03 25.69
N VAL A 177 17.31 -11.99 25.43
CA VAL A 177 18.76 -12.07 25.28
C VAL A 177 19.37 -12.43 26.64
N ARG A 178 18.76 -11.94 27.73
CA ARG A 178 19.17 -12.20 29.10
C ARG A 178 17.98 -12.05 30.04
N GLU A 179 17.89 -12.97 31.01
CA GLU A 179 16.96 -12.89 32.13
C GLU A 179 17.69 -12.26 33.32
N LEU A 180 17.16 -11.17 33.85
CA LEU A 180 17.74 -10.47 35.01
C LEU A 180 17.21 -11.00 36.34
N GLY A 181 16.04 -11.64 36.35
CA GLY A 181 15.37 -12.17 37.54
C GLY A 181 13.98 -11.60 37.76
N GLU A 182 13.45 -11.77 38.97
CA GLU A 182 12.12 -11.25 39.32
C GLU A 182 12.19 -9.83 39.88
N HIS A 183 11.20 -9.02 39.58
CA HIS A 183 11.09 -7.66 40.09
C HIS A 183 10.93 -7.67 41.62
N PRO A 184 11.80 -6.95 42.37
CA PRO A 184 11.94 -7.15 43.83
C PRO A 184 10.72 -6.72 44.66
N GLN A 185 9.85 -5.84 44.10
CA GLN A 185 8.68 -5.34 44.83
C GLN A 185 7.34 -5.87 44.29
N ALA A 186 7.23 -6.04 42.96
CA ALA A 186 5.98 -6.38 42.33
C ALA A 186 5.94 -7.81 41.76
N GLY A 187 7.05 -8.53 41.78
CA GLY A 187 7.17 -9.86 41.18
C GLY A 187 7.15 -9.82 39.66
N GLY A 188 7.24 -10.96 39.02
CA GLY A 188 7.28 -11.09 37.56
C GLY A 188 8.67 -10.96 36.94
N PRO A 189 8.94 -11.64 35.82
CA PRO A 189 10.24 -11.69 35.18
C PRO A 189 10.64 -10.38 34.53
N VAL A 190 11.86 -9.92 34.83
CA VAL A 190 12.51 -8.77 34.17
C VAL A 190 13.53 -9.31 33.19
N ASN A 191 13.34 -9.04 31.91
CA ASN A 191 14.14 -9.61 30.84
C ASN A 191 14.66 -8.54 29.89
N ILE A 192 15.85 -8.77 29.34
CA ILE A 192 16.46 -7.94 28.29
C ILE A 192 16.13 -8.54 26.93
N TYR A 193 15.71 -7.68 26.00
CA TYR A 193 15.41 -8.03 24.61
C TYR A 193 16.22 -7.12 23.67
N ASP A 194 16.54 -7.64 22.50
CA ASP A 194 17.07 -6.84 21.40
C ASP A 194 15.95 -6.36 20.50
N GLY A 195 15.84 -5.07 20.31
CA GLY A 195 14.78 -4.43 19.53
C GLY A 195 15.30 -3.62 18.34
N LYS A 196 14.39 -3.26 17.44
CA LYS A 196 14.71 -2.44 16.25
C LYS A 196 15.42 -1.12 16.58
N TYR A 197 15.20 -0.58 17.78
CA TYR A 197 15.75 0.69 18.26
C TYR A 197 16.82 0.52 19.32
N GLY A 198 17.38 -0.69 19.44
CA GLY A 198 18.38 -1.05 20.43
C GLY A 198 17.85 -1.95 21.54
N PRO A 199 18.74 -2.38 22.45
CA PRO A 199 18.37 -3.25 23.56
C PRO A 199 17.44 -2.55 24.55
N TYR A 200 16.47 -3.30 25.07
CA TYR A 200 15.49 -2.78 26.04
C TYR A 200 15.17 -3.81 27.12
N VAL A 201 14.81 -3.32 28.29
CA VAL A 201 14.28 -4.13 29.40
C VAL A 201 12.77 -4.23 29.25
N LYS A 202 12.24 -5.40 29.47
CA LYS A 202 10.81 -5.65 29.52
C LYS A 202 10.40 -6.29 30.83
N TRP A 203 9.43 -5.68 31.48
CA TRP A 203 8.74 -6.21 32.64
C TRP A 203 7.25 -6.13 32.42
N GLU A 204 6.56 -7.30 32.38
CA GLU A 204 5.14 -7.42 32.04
C GLU A 204 4.74 -6.68 30.74
N LYS A 205 4.09 -5.52 30.88
CA LYS A 205 3.65 -4.64 29.75
C LYS A 205 4.51 -3.40 29.59
N LEU A 206 5.47 -3.17 30.47
CA LEU A 206 6.37 -2.02 30.45
C LEU A 206 7.66 -2.36 29.71
N ASN A 207 8.14 -1.41 28.93
CA ASN A 207 9.42 -1.50 28.22
C ASN A 207 10.20 -0.24 28.51
N ALA A 208 11.47 -0.41 28.92
CA ALA A 208 12.41 0.68 29.13
C ALA A 208 13.63 0.48 28.23
N THR A 209 14.03 1.51 27.48
CA THR A 209 15.21 1.45 26.61
C THR A 209 16.47 1.52 27.47
N ILE A 210 17.45 0.65 27.20
CA ILE A 210 18.75 0.68 27.87
C ILE A 210 19.55 1.84 27.24
N PRO A 211 20.07 2.79 28.04
CA PRO A 211 20.91 3.87 27.53
C PRO A 211 22.22 3.31 26.95
N ASP A 212 22.75 3.96 25.91
CA ASP A 212 24.00 3.58 25.24
C ASP A 212 25.24 3.55 26.18
N THR A 213 25.09 4.15 27.38
CA THR A 213 26.13 4.17 28.42
C THR A 213 26.25 2.88 29.20
N ILE A 214 25.29 1.95 29.08
CA ILE A 214 25.24 0.69 29.82
C ILE A 214 25.10 -0.44 28.80
N THR A 215 26.03 -1.40 28.87
CA THR A 215 25.91 -2.60 28.01
C THR A 215 24.83 -3.54 28.56
N PRO A 216 24.06 -4.24 27.70
CA PRO A 216 23.06 -5.22 28.15
C PRO A 216 23.63 -6.34 29.03
N GLU A 217 24.95 -6.59 28.92
CA GLU A 217 25.66 -7.60 29.69
C GLU A 217 25.96 -7.14 31.11
N ASP A 218 26.21 -5.86 31.32
CA ASP A 218 26.54 -5.26 32.61
C ASP A 218 25.34 -4.74 33.40
N LEU A 219 24.17 -4.69 32.77
CA LEU A 219 22.96 -4.21 33.41
C LEU A 219 22.50 -5.14 34.53
N THR A 220 22.42 -4.59 35.74
CA THR A 220 21.91 -5.29 36.92
C THR A 220 20.40 -5.16 37.06
N LEU A 221 19.79 -6.10 37.81
CA LEU A 221 18.33 -6.06 38.09
C LEU A 221 17.91 -4.75 38.77
N ALA A 222 18.71 -4.23 39.70
CA ALA A 222 18.44 -2.97 40.39
C ALA A 222 18.41 -1.79 39.44
N GLN A 223 19.36 -1.68 38.53
CA GLN A 223 19.41 -0.65 37.50
C GLN A 223 18.26 -0.79 36.49
N ALA A 224 17.87 -2.02 36.15
CA ALA A 224 16.76 -2.28 35.24
C ALA A 224 15.37 -1.89 35.82
N VAL A 225 15.24 -1.90 37.14
CA VAL A 225 14.03 -1.47 37.88
C VAL A 225 13.95 0.06 37.98
N ASP A 226 15.08 0.76 37.95
CA ASP A 226 15.18 2.20 38.02
C ASP A 226 15.04 2.89 36.64
N LEU A 227 15.03 2.12 35.54
CA LEU A 227 14.82 2.60 34.18
C LEU A 227 13.34 2.75 33.85
#